data_223dce7ec2f9fd556f7a1cc7c2337419
#
_entry.id   223dce7ec2f9fd556f7a1cc7c2337419
#
_cell.length_a   1.000
_cell.length_b   1.000
_cell.length_c   1.000
_cell.angle_alpha   90.00
_cell.angle_beta   90.00
_cell.angle_gamma   90.00
#
_symmetry.space_group_name_H-M   'P 1'
#
loop_
_entity.id
_entity.type
_entity.pdbx_description
1 polymer ?
#
loop_
_entity_poly.entity_id
_entity_poly.type
_entity_poly.pdbx_seq_one_letter_code
_entity_poly.pdbx_strand_id
1 'polypeptide(L)'
;MAAIGDGKISLRKLDYPMCAVEALSRLEGLIASRNKQNLAMQIISEFIFLERCKDGDVRKMQTLGISQMNIYQEFQLILALIEYFSRPGRDATRNAIFLSLFGSHLTPQRSRLLSRLISTAVSGSVAPLLSSAGTWMQQVGCKSPPSLEVAQSIVSDFISFSRKTPDQLKQLPMVGPHFAANFMVAVADLYLNDKRGGVLTPPPDALLDAITEWTTENPMLCQAPQQPLVLPAGAIAMPFATPLAGLLRWVVLAPLVSNRQAYSNLHLSLLHTLMQLVNSGESTPLHAQDLLQIVTSLQKYCARLTVAKVAPEEDTAYLKCMERFAQAVQIALASNCITNQIQLLCVLETLPPHTLMKIVLSTHRKL
;
A
#
# COMPACT_ATOMS: atom_id res chain seq x y z
N MET A 1 -0.74 -37.28 20.60
CA MET A 1 -0.35 -37.53 19.17
C MET A 1 -1.48 -38.14 18.32
N ALA A 2 -2.40 -38.94 18.86
CA ALA A 2 -3.49 -39.57 18.09
C ALA A 2 -4.46 -38.56 17.42
N ALA A 3 -4.89 -37.49 18.08
CA ALA A 3 -5.85 -36.53 17.56
C ALA A 3 -5.33 -35.66 16.40
N ILE A 4 -4.00 -35.57 16.18
CA ILE A 4 -3.37 -34.79 15.09
C ILE A 4 -3.40 -35.62 13.80
N GLY A 5 -3.27 -36.94 13.90
CA GLY A 5 -3.35 -37.86 12.75
C GLY A 5 -4.75 -37.92 12.13
N ASP A 6 -5.79 -37.97 12.95
CA ASP A 6 -7.18 -38.10 12.51
C ASP A 6 -7.67 -36.88 11.69
N GLY A 7 -7.24 -35.68 12.06
CA GLY A 7 -7.62 -34.46 11.35
C GLY A 7 -7.12 -34.40 9.91
N LYS A 8 -5.88 -34.83 9.65
CA LYS A 8 -5.32 -34.89 8.28
C LYS A 8 -5.88 -36.03 7.46
N ILE A 9 -6.17 -37.20 8.09
CA ILE A 9 -6.74 -38.35 7.39
C ILE A 9 -8.11 -38.03 6.81
N SER A 10 -8.94 -37.27 7.54
CA SER A 10 -10.25 -36.84 7.04
C SER A 10 -10.16 -35.87 5.85
N LEU A 11 -9.20 -34.95 5.84
CA LEU A 11 -8.99 -34.01 4.73
C LEU A 11 -8.49 -34.71 3.46
N ARG A 12 -7.66 -35.76 3.59
CA ARG A 12 -7.15 -36.54 2.45
C ARG A 12 -8.21 -37.35 1.73
N LYS A 13 -9.38 -37.55 2.36
CA LYS A 13 -10.51 -38.28 1.75
C LYS A 13 -11.41 -37.38 0.90
N LEU A 14 -11.20 -36.06 0.95
CA LEU A 14 -12.01 -35.07 0.24
C LEU A 14 -11.31 -34.66 -1.06
N ASP A 15 -12.08 -34.56 -2.13
CA ASP A 15 -11.62 -34.00 -3.39
C ASP A 15 -11.49 -32.48 -3.29
N TYR A 16 -10.65 -31.91 -4.16
CA TYR A 16 -10.53 -30.46 -4.30
C TYR A 16 -11.73 -29.87 -5.06
N PRO A 17 -12.36 -28.77 -4.59
CA PRO A 17 -11.92 -27.84 -3.54
C PRO A 17 -12.44 -28.17 -2.14
N MET A 18 -13.21 -29.25 -1.94
CA MET A 18 -13.84 -29.56 -0.64
C MET A 18 -12.83 -29.75 0.48
N CYS A 19 -11.65 -30.32 0.20
CA CYS A 19 -10.57 -30.42 1.18
C CYS A 19 -10.06 -29.04 1.62
N ALA A 20 -10.00 -28.05 0.72
CA ALA A 20 -9.60 -26.69 1.03
C ALA A 20 -10.67 -25.95 1.87
N VAL A 21 -11.95 -26.09 1.52
CA VAL A 21 -13.08 -25.51 2.25
C VAL A 21 -13.11 -26.06 3.69
N GLU A 22 -12.97 -27.37 3.85
CA GLU A 22 -12.93 -28.01 5.17
C GLU A 22 -11.66 -27.63 5.94
N ALA A 23 -10.52 -27.49 5.29
CA ALA A 23 -9.29 -26.98 5.88
C ALA A 23 -9.46 -25.57 6.42
N LEU A 24 -10.05 -24.66 5.63
CA LEU A 24 -10.34 -23.28 6.03
C LEU A 24 -11.23 -23.21 7.28
N SER A 25 -12.26 -24.06 7.38
CA SER A 25 -13.17 -24.10 8.54
C SER A 25 -12.44 -24.47 9.84
N ARG A 26 -11.35 -25.24 9.76
CA ARG A 26 -10.56 -25.67 10.93
C ARG A 26 -9.48 -24.66 11.34
N LEU A 27 -9.12 -23.71 10.47
CA LEU A 27 -8.01 -22.78 10.73
C LEU A 27 -8.28 -21.91 11.95
N GLU A 28 -9.51 -21.47 12.19
CA GLU A 28 -9.85 -20.62 13.33
C GLU A 28 -9.41 -21.25 14.66
N GLY A 29 -9.82 -22.50 14.90
CA GLY A 29 -9.46 -23.23 16.10
C GLY A 29 -7.97 -23.59 16.21
N LEU A 30 -7.28 -23.71 15.08
CA LEU A 30 -5.85 -24.03 15.05
C LEU A 30 -4.98 -22.79 15.30
N ILE A 31 -5.34 -21.65 14.71
CA ILE A 31 -4.60 -20.39 14.84
C ILE A 31 -4.76 -19.82 16.26
N ALA A 32 -5.94 -19.94 16.85
CA ALA A 32 -6.19 -19.53 18.24
C ALA A 32 -5.31 -20.27 19.25
N SER A 33 -4.82 -21.47 18.93
CA SER A 33 -4.01 -22.32 19.82
C SER A 33 -2.51 -22.17 19.50
N ARG A 34 -1.74 -21.56 20.40
CA ARG A 34 -0.27 -21.38 20.25
C ARG A 34 0.47 -22.67 19.89
N ASN A 35 0.04 -23.80 20.45
CA ASN A 35 0.70 -25.10 20.24
C ASN A 35 0.35 -25.76 18.90
N LYS A 36 -0.61 -25.22 18.12
CA LYS A 36 -1.11 -25.79 16.87
C LYS A 36 -0.75 -24.97 15.63
N GLN A 37 0.01 -23.90 15.77
CA GLN A 37 0.39 -23.03 14.65
C GLN A 37 1.14 -23.80 13.54
N ASN A 38 2.07 -24.69 13.91
CA ASN A 38 2.77 -25.53 12.94
C ASN A 38 1.83 -26.46 12.17
N LEU A 39 0.80 -26.99 12.84
CA LEU A 39 -0.23 -27.80 12.19
C LEU A 39 -1.09 -26.97 11.25
N ALA A 40 -1.47 -25.75 11.66
CA ALA A 40 -2.20 -24.83 10.78
C ALA A 40 -1.42 -24.55 9.50
N MET A 41 -0.11 -24.24 9.60
CA MET A 41 0.73 -23.99 8.43
C MET A 41 0.87 -25.22 7.52
N GLN A 42 0.97 -26.43 8.10
CA GLN A 42 0.97 -27.66 7.30
C GLN A 42 -0.36 -27.89 6.56
N ILE A 43 -1.49 -27.63 7.22
CA ILE A 43 -2.82 -27.75 6.61
C ILE A 43 -2.98 -26.73 5.49
N ILE A 44 -2.55 -25.49 5.69
CA ILE A 44 -2.56 -24.44 4.67
C ILE A 44 -1.76 -24.87 3.44
N SER A 45 -0.54 -25.33 3.62
CA SER A 45 0.31 -25.73 2.51
C SER A 45 -0.22 -26.98 1.79
N GLU A 46 -0.58 -28.04 2.54
CA GLU A 46 -0.92 -29.35 1.96
C GLU A 46 -2.33 -29.34 1.32
N PHE A 47 -3.34 -28.74 1.95
CA PHE A 47 -4.73 -28.88 1.55
C PHE A 47 -5.33 -27.64 0.90
N ILE A 48 -4.83 -26.43 1.20
CA ILE A 48 -5.35 -25.20 0.61
C ILE A 48 -4.56 -24.87 -0.64
N PHE A 49 -3.22 -24.80 -0.56
CA PHE A 49 -2.38 -24.40 -1.69
C PHE A 49 -1.78 -25.60 -2.47
N LEU A 50 -2.08 -26.85 -2.09
CA LEU A 50 -1.55 -28.06 -2.70
C LEU A 50 -0.03 -28.05 -2.89
N GLU A 51 0.70 -27.50 -1.92
CA GLU A 51 2.15 -27.45 -1.91
C GLU A 51 2.73 -28.74 -1.35
N ARG A 52 3.62 -29.40 -2.08
CA ARG A 52 4.33 -30.58 -1.54
C ARG A 52 5.47 -30.15 -0.64
N CYS A 53 5.40 -30.54 0.63
CA CYS A 53 6.57 -30.51 1.50
C CYS A 53 7.51 -31.67 1.10
N LYS A 54 8.75 -31.39 0.75
CA LYS A 54 9.78 -32.44 0.71
C LYS A 54 9.99 -32.92 2.14
N ASP A 55 9.85 -34.23 2.34
CA ASP A 55 9.97 -34.88 3.66
C ASP A 55 11.26 -34.46 4.38
N GLY A 56 11.13 -34.06 5.63
CA GLY A 56 12.19 -34.11 6.64
C GLY A 56 12.63 -32.80 7.29
N ASP A 57 12.30 -31.61 6.81
CA ASP A 57 12.86 -30.37 7.40
C ASP A 57 11.81 -29.28 7.64
N VAL A 58 11.20 -29.32 8.84
CA VAL A 58 10.20 -28.33 9.28
C VAL A 58 10.76 -26.89 9.28
N ARG A 59 12.07 -26.71 9.37
CA ARG A 59 12.74 -25.40 9.35
C ARG A 59 12.95 -24.84 7.93
N LYS A 60 12.88 -25.67 6.89
CA LYS A 60 12.96 -25.27 5.47
C LYS A 60 11.61 -25.16 4.79
N MET A 61 10.50 -25.24 5.51
CA MET A 61 9.14 -25.11 4.97
C MET A 61 8.84 -23.75 4.34
N GLN A 62 9.71 -22.75 4.50
CA GLN A 62 9.54 -21.41 3.90
C GLN A 62 10.13 -21.27 2.49
N THR A 63 10.83 -22.28 1.99
CA THR A 63 11.48 -22.20 0.68
C THR A 63 11.11 -23.42 -0.18
N LEU A 64 10.33 -23.18 -1.24
CA LEU A 64 10.07 -24.09 -2.36
C LEU A 64 8.92 -25.12 -2.19
N GLY A 65 7.76 -24.69 -1.71
CA GLY A 65 6.52 -25.39 -2.04
C GLY A 65 6.19 -25.19 -3.52
N ILE A 66 6.53 -26.13 -4.39
CA ILE A 66 6.00 -26.13 -5.75
C ILE A 66 4.55 -26.59 -5.63
N SER A 67 3.62 -25.68 -5.84
CA SER A 67 2.22 -26.05 -5.89
C SER A 67 1.96 -26.85 -7.17
N GLN A 68 1.10 -27.86 -7.03
CA GLN A 68 0.63 -28.69 -8.14
C GLN A 68 -0.74 -28.25 -8.65
N MET A 69 -1.22 -27.11 -8.21
CA MET A 69 -2.53 -26.58 -8.54
C MET A 69 -2.60 -26.20 -10.03
N ASN A 70 -3.59 -26.69 -10.72
CA ASN A 70 -3.90 -26.24 -12.07
C ASN A 70 -4.77 -24.98 -12.05
N ILE A 71 -4.96 -24.34 -13.20
CA ILE A 71 -5.71 -23.08 -13.33
C ILE A 71 -7.15 -23.21 -12.83
N TYR A 72 -7.79 -24.34 -13.05
CA TYR A 72 -9.16 -24.60 -12.59
C TYR A 72 -9.23 -24.67 -11.06
N GLN A 73 -8.27 -25.34 -10.43
CA GLN A 73 -8.16 -25.43 -8.98
C GLN A 73 -7.83 -24.05 -8.36
N GLU A 74 -6.98 -23.24 -9.02
CA GLU A 74 -6.73 -21.85 -8.59
C GLU A 74 -8.04 -21.05 -8.55
N PHE A 75 -8.86 -21.17 -9.60
CA PHE A 75 -10.16 -20.50 -9.68
C PHE A 75 -11.13 -21.00 -8.59
N GLN A 76 -11.21 -22.30 -8.38
CA GLN A 76 -12.02 -22.89 -7.32
C GLN A 76 -11.59 -22.40 -5.93
N LEU A 77 -10.27 -22.28 -5.70
CA LEU A 77 -9.75 -21.74 -4.44
C LEU A 77 -10.15 -20.28 -4.25
N ILE A 78 -10.02 -19.44 -5.29
CA ILE A 78 -10.43 -18.03 -5.21
C ILE A 78 -11.90 -17.92 -4.81
N LEU A 79 -12.79 -18.70 -5.43
CA LEU A 79 -14.22 -18.71 -5.08
C LEU A 79 -14.44 -19.19 -3.64
N ALA A 80 -13.76 -20.25 -3.20
CA ALA A 80 -13.85 -20.75 -1.82
C ALA A 80 -13.37 -19.73 -0.80
N LEU A 81 -12.29 -18.99 -1.08
CA LEU A 81 -11.77 -17.93 -0.22
C LEU A 81 -12.75 -16.74 -0.16
N ILE A 82 -13.30 -16.31 -1.30
CA ILE A 82 -14.30 -15.25 -1.33
C ILE A 82 -15.52 -15.63 -0.48
N GLU A 83 -16.03 -16.83 -0.66
CA GLU A 83 -17.16 -17.33 0.13
C GLU A 83 -16.82 -17.37 1.62
N TYR A 84 -15.64 -17.91 1.97
CA TYR A 84 -15.19 -18.01 3.36
C TYR A 84 -15.09 -16.64 4.03
N PHE A 85 -14.43 -15.65 3.38
CA PHE A 85 -14.26 -14.31 3.94
C PHE A 85 -15.54 -13.47 3.92
N SER A 86 -16.52 -13.80 3.10
CA SER A 86 -17.84 -13.15 3.06
C SER A 86 -18.77 -13.60 4.19
N ARG A 87 -18.46 -14.72 4.88
CA ARG A 87 -19.26 -15.21 6.00
C ARG A 87 -19.23 -14.24 7.17
N PRO A 88 -20.31 -14.12 7.95
CA PRO A 88 -20.31 -13.34 9.17
C PRO A 88 -19.25 -13.90 10.15
N GLY A 89 -18.48 -13.01 10.75
CA GLY A 89 -17.39 -13.39 11.65
C GLY A 89 -16.68 -12.18 12.23
N ARG A 90 -15.77 -12.41 13.19
CA ARG A 90 -14.96 -11.35 13.80
C ARG A 90 -13.83 -10.93 12.86
N ASP A 91 -13.65 -9.64 12.67
CA ASP A 91 -12.56 -9.10 11.82
C ASP A 91 -11.17 -9.56 12.28
N ALA A 92 -10.93 -9.60 13.58
CA ALA A 92 -9.66 -10.08 14.11
C ALA A 92 -9.34 -11.53 13.69
N THR A 93 -10.34 -12.41 13.68
CA THR A 93 -10.19 -13.81 13.22
C THR A 93 -9.93 -13.86 11.73
N ARG A 94 -10.71 -13.13 10.92
CA ARG A 94 -10.50 -13.04 9.46
C ARG A 94 -9.10 -12.54 9.12
N ASN A 95 -8.66 -11.48 9.78
CA ASN A 95 -7.33 -10.90 9.57
C ASN A 95 -6.22 -11.88 9.95
N ALA A 96 -6.35 -12.60 11.07
CA ALA A 96 -5.38 -13.61 11.49
C ALA A 96 -5.29 -14.78 10.48
N ILE A 97 -6.42 -15.22 9.95
CA ILE A 97 -6.46 -16.27 8.92
C ILE A 97 -5.86 -15.77 7.62
N PHE A 98 -6.22 -14.57 7.17
CA PHE A 98 -5.66 -13.97 5.95
C PHE A 98 -4.13 -13.85 6.03
N LEU A 99 -3.61 -13.39 7.17
CA LEU A 99 -2.17 -13.30 7.43
C LEU A 99 -1.49 -14.68 7.49
N SER A 100 -2.19 -15.69 7.96
CA SER A 100 -1.65 -17.07 7.98
C SER A 100 -1.60 -17.68 6.58
N LEU A 101 -2.56 -17.35 5.71
CA LEU A 101 -2.59 -17.77 4.31
C LEU A 101 -1.52 -17.04 3.49
N PHE A 102 -1.43 -15.71 3.66
CA PHE A 102 -0.60 -14.82 2.87
C PHE A 102 0.37 -14.05 3.78
N GLY A 103 1.37 -14.72 4.33
CA GLY A 103 2.39 -14.09 5.19
C GLY A 103 3.30 -13.12 4.42
N SER A 104 4.37 -12.68 5.07
CA SER A 104 5.36 -11.74 4.48
C SER A 104 6.22 -12.34 3.37
N HIS A 105 6.36 -13.66 3.36
CA HIS A 105 7.16 -14.42 2.38
C HIS A 105 6.24 -15.28 1.52
N LEU A 106 5.85 -14.74 0.38
CA LEU A 106 4.97 -15.42 -0.57
C LEU A 106 5.77 -16.23 -1.59
N THR A 107 5.32 -17.45 -1.87
CA THR A 107 5.74 -18.14 -3.10
C THR A 107 5.16 -17.41 -4.31
N PRO A 108 5.79 -17.49 -5.50
CA PRO A 108 5.26 -16.82 -6.70
C PRO A 108 3.81 -17.20 -7.00
N GLN A 109 3.41 -18.42 -6.67
CA GLN A 109 2.04 -18.87 -6.86
C GLN A 109 1.08 -18.25 -5.85
N ARG A 110 1.45 -18.19 -4.56
CA ARG A 110 0.61 -17.52 -3.56
C ARG A 110 0.47 -16.03 -3.86
N SER A 111 1.54 -15.37 -4.35
CA SER A 111 1.49 -13.97 -4.77
C SER A 111 0.51 -13.76 -5.92
N ARG A 112 0.57 -14.61 -6.94
CA ARG A 112 -0.38 -14.56 -8.06
C ARG A 112 -1.82 -14.82 -7.63
N LEU A 113 -2.05 -15.80 -6.74
CA LEU A 113 -3.37 -16.09 -6.18
C LEU A 113 -3.90 -14.92 -5.35
N LEU A 114 -3.06 -14.33 -4.51
CA LEU A 114 -3.40 -13.15 -3.71
C LEU A 114 -3.83 -11.98 -4.60
N SER A 115 -3.04 -11.65 -5.63
CA SER A 115 -3.36 -10.58 -6.57
C SER A 115 -4.71 -10.82 -7.26
N ARG A 116 -4.95 -12.03 -7.77
CA ARG A 116 -6.23 -12.42 -8.39
C ARG A 116 -7.40 -12.37 -7.41
N LEU A 117 -7.19 -12.86 -6.18
CA LEU A 117 -8.20 -12.85 -5.12
C LEU A 117 -8.62 -11.41 -4.80
N ILE A 118 -7.66 -10.50 -4.65
CA ILE A 118 -7.94 -9.09 -4.35
C ILE A 118 -8.61 -8.40 -5.54
N SER A 119 -8.12 -8.61 -6.78
CA SER A 119 -8.78 -8.07 -7.98
C SER A 119 -10.24 -8.55 -8.10
N THR A 120 -10.50 -9.84 -7.80
CA THR A 120 -11.87 -10.37 -7.80
C THR A 120 -12.71 -9.74 -6.67
N ALA A 121 -12.11 -9.51 -5.49
CA ALA A 121 -12.79 -8.84 -4.38
C ALA A 121 -13.14 -7.38 -4.69
N VAL A 122 -12.27 -6.65 -5.40
CA VAL A 122 -12.56 -5.30 -5.89
C VAL A 122 -13.73 -5.35 -6.89
N SER A 123 -13.68 -6.27 -7.87
CA SER A 123 -14.76 -6.43 -8.86
C SER A 123 -16.12 -6.78 -8.24
N GLY A 124 -16.10 -7.63 -7.20
CA GLY A 124 -17.30 -8.09 -6.49
C GLY A 124 -17.68 -7.24 -5.28
N SER A 125 -16.96 -6.14 -5.00
CA SER A 125 -17.18 -5.28 -3.83
C SER A 125 -17.21 -6.06 -2.50
N VAL A 126 -16.32 -7.02 -2.30
CA VAL A 126 -16.28 -7.90 -1.13
C VAL A 126 -15.56 -7.20 0.03
N ALA A 127 -16.29 -6.33 0.74
CA ALA A 127 -15.76 -5.48 1.80
C ALA A 127 -14.99 -6.24 2.91
N PRO A 128 -15.44 -7.39 3.46
CA PRO A 128 -14.70 -8.10 4.52
C PRO A 128 -13.36 -8.63 4.05
N LEU A 129 -13.24 -9.08 2.80
CA LEU A 129 -11.99 -9.55 2.23
C LEU A 129 -11.03 -8.37 1.99
N LEU A 130 -11.52 -7.25 1.46
CA LEU A 130 -10.73 -6.04 1.26
C LEU A 130 -10.24 -5.47 2.59
N SER A 131 -11.03 -5.51 3.66
CA SER A 131 -10.60 -5.14 5.01
C SER A 131 -9.42 -5.99 5.49
N SER A 132 -9.50 -7.32 5.32
CA SER A 132 -8.39 -8.22 5.66
C SER A 132 -7.16 -8.01 4.79
N ALA A 133 -7.33 -7.75 3.51
CA ALA A 133 -6.23 -7.41 2.60
C ALA A 133 -5.56 -6.08 2.98
N GLY A 134 -6.32 -5.07 3.41
CA GLY A 134 -5.80 -3.82 3.93
C GLY A 134 -4.94 -4.03 5.19
N THR A 135 -5.43 -4.81 6.14
CA THR A 135 -4.66 -5.19 7.34
C THR A 135 -3.39 -5.95 6.98
N TRP A 136 -3.47 -6.87 6.00
CA TRP A 136 -2.30 -7.58 5.50
C TRP A 136 -1.26 -6.63 4.88
N MET A 137 -1.66 -5.73 3.98
CA MET A 137 -0.75 -4.73 3.40
C MET A 137 -0.06 -3.88 4.48
N GLN A 138 -0.79 -3.51 5.52
CA GLN A 138 -0.26 -2.74 6.63
C GLN A 138 0.78 -3.53 7.42
N GLN A 139 0.55 -4.82 7.69
CA GLN A 139 1.47 -5.67 8.46
C GLN A 139 2.73 -6.07 7.70
N VAL A 140 2.60 -6.37 6.40
CA VAL A 140 3.79 -6.70 5.57
C VAL A 140 4.51 -5.43 5.11
N GLY A 141 3.90 -4.27 5.30
CA GLY A 141 4.34 -2.96 4.84
C GLY A 141 3.77 -2.60 3.46
N CYS A 142 3.09 -1.47 3.36
CA CYS A 142 2.46 -1.02 2.10
C CYS A 142 3.46 -0.78 0.95
N LYS A 143 4.73 -0.53 1.26
CA LYS A 143 5.82 -0.35 0.28
C LYS A 143 6.67 -1.62 0.11
N SER A 144 6.29 -2.74 0.71
CA SER A 144 6.98 -4.02 0.52
C SER A 144 6.75 -4.60 -0.87
N PRO A 145 7.67 -5.44 -1.39
CA PRO A 145 7.50 -6.02 -2.72
C PRO A 145 6.15 -6.72 -2.94
N PRO A 146 5.61 -7.52 -1.99
CA PRO A 146 4.30 -8.14 -2.17
C PRO A 146 3.15 -7.14 -2.27
N SER A 147 3.17 -6.06 -1.47
CA SER A 147 2.15 -5.01 -1.53
C SER A 147 2.21 -4.22 -2.83
N LEU A 148 3.41 -3.95 -3.33
CA LEU A 148 3.61 -3.30 -4.63
C LEU A 148 3.15 -4.18 -5.79
N GLU A 149 3.36 -5.51 -5.71
CA GLU A 149 2.88 -6.47 -6.72
C GLU A 149 1.35 -6.50 -6.77
N VAL A 150 0.68 -6.54 -5.63
CA VAL A 150 -0.79 -6.44 -5.55
C VAL A 150 -1.28 -5.13 -6.15
N ALA A 151 -0.67 -4.00 -5.79
CA ALA A 151 -1.05 -2.70 -6.33
C ALA A 151 -0.85 -2.61 -7.84
N GLN A 152 0.28 -3.12 -8.35
CA GLN A 152 0.57 -3.20 -9.78
C GLN A 152 -0.45 -4.07 -10.53
N SER A 153 -0.87 -5.19 -9.94
CA SER A 153 -1.89 -6.07 -10.51
C SER A 153 -3.23 -5.36 -10.65
N ILE A 154 -3.68 -4.64 -9.60
CA ILE A 154 -4.93 -3.86 -9.65
C ILE A 154 -4.86 -2.78 -10.73
N VAL A 155 -3.75 -2.05 -10.82
CA VAL A 155 -3.57 -1.04 -11.88
C VAL A 155 -3.62 -1.70 -13.25
N SER A 156 -2.98 -2.87 -13.43
CA SER A 156 -3.03 -3.62 -14.68
C SER A 156 -4.45 -4.07 -15.01
N ASP A 157 -5.16 -4.67 -14.06
CA ASP A 157 -6.47 -5.30 -14.28
C ASP A 157 -7.58 -4.26 -14.55
N PHE A 158 -7.53 -3.09 -13.89
CA PHE A 158 -8.62 -2.11 -13.95
C PHE A 158 -8.32 -0.86 -14.79
N ILE A 159 -7.04 -0.54 -15.01
CA ILE A 159 -6.65 0.75 -15.58
C ILE A 159 -5.93 0.63 -16.92
N SER A 160 -5.03 -0.35 -17.08
CA SER A 160 -4.15 -0.42 -18.26
C SER A 160 -4.90 -0.54 -19.60
N PHE A 161 -6.09 -1.13 -19.58
CA PHE A 161 -6.92 -1.34 -20.76
C PHE A 161 -8.18 -0.46 -20.80
N SER A 162 -8.38 0.40 -19.82
CA SER A 162 -9.55 1.28 -19.72
C SER A 162 -9.17 2.73 -19.99
N ARG A 163 -9.97 3.41 -20.83
CA ARG A 163 -9.85 4.86 -21.02
C ARG A 163 -10.49 5.67 -19.88
N LYS A 164 -11.35 5.03 -19.07
CA LYS A 164 -12.05 5.63 -17.94
C LYS A 164 -11.88 4.72 -16.74
N THR A 165 -11.82 5.30 -15.56
CA THR A 165 -11.80 4.55 -14.31
C THR A 165 -13.08 3.71 -14.19
N PRO A 166 -13.00 2.38 -14.03
CA PRO A 166 -14.17 1.54 -13.82
C PRO A 166 -14.90 1.91 -12.52
N ASP A 167 -16.22 1.79 -12.50
CA ASP A 167 -17.04 2.15 -11.34
C ASP A 167 -16.66 1.36 -10.08
N GLN A 168 -16.25 0.09 -10.23
CA GLN A 168 -15.78 -0.74 -9.13
C GLN A 168 -14.55 -0.14 -8.44
N LEU A 169 -13.62 0.41 -9.21
CA LEU A 169 -12.44 1.06 -8.65
C LEU A 169 -12.80 2.41 -8.01
N LYS A 170 -13.72 3.17 -8.61
CA LYS A 170 -14.23 4.43 -8.03
C LYS A 170 -14.85 4.23 -6.66
N GLN A 171 -15.62 3.14 -6.49
CA GLN A 171 -16.29 2.81 -5.25
C GLN A 171 -15.36 2.20 -4.18
N LEU A 172 -14.11 1.91 -4.50
CA LEU A 172 -13.18 1.24 -3.59
C LEU A 172 -13.04 1.93 -2.22
N PRO A 173 -12.97 3.28 -2.11
CA PRO A 173 -12.92 3.95 -0.81
C PRO A 173 -14.18 3.77 0.05
N MET A 174 -15.33 3.57 -0.57
CA MET A 174 -16.59 3.32 0.15
C MET A 174 -16.69 1.87 0.62
N VAL A 175 -16.23 0.93 -0.20
CA VAL A 175 -16.31 -0.52 0.07
C VAL A 175 -15.23 -0.97 1.06
N GLY A 176 -14.01 -0.45 0.91
CA GLY A 176 -12.86 -0.81 1.72
C GLY A 176 -11.91 0.36 1.94
N PRO A 177 -12.27 1.37 2.77
CA PRO A 177 -11.50 2.61 2.95
C PRO A 177 -10.07 2.33 3.43
N HIS A 178 -9.89 1.39 4.35
CA HIS A 178 -8.59 0.97 4.84
C HIS A 178 -7.71 0.36 3.74
N PHE A 179 -8.29 -0.51 2.89
CA PHE A 179 -7.58 -1.07 1.75
C PHE A 179 -7.24 0.01 0.72
N ALA A 180 -8.20 0.92 0.41
CA ALA A 180 -7.98 2.03 -0.51
C ALA A 180 -6.82 2.95 -0.06
N ALA A 181 -6.74 3.30 1.22
CA ALA A 181 -5.64 4.08 1.77
C ALA A 181 -4.30 3.36 1.61
N ASN A 182 -4.20 2.07 1.96
CA ASN A 182 -2.98 1.28 1.80
C ASN A 182 -2.59 1.07 0.33
N PHE A 183 -3.58 0.89 -0.55
CA PHE A 183 -3.37 0.87 -2.00
C PHE A 183 -2.79 2.20 -2.51
N MET A 184 -3.32 3.35 -2.06
CA MET A 184 -2.75 4.66 -2.41
C MET A 184 -1.31 4.82 -1.95
N VAL A 185 -0.93 4.32 -0.76
CA VAL A 185 0.48 4.30 -0.32
C VAL A 185 1.34 3.50 -1.28
N ALA A 186 0.89 2.32 -1.67
CA ALA A 186 1.62 1.43 -2.57
C ALA A 186 1.77 2.04 -3.97
N VAL A 187 0.69 2.53 -4.58
CA VAL A 187 0.78 3.15 -5.92
C VAL A 187 1.58 4.44 -5.91
N ALA A 188 1.53 5.21 -4.81
CA ALA A 188 2.37 6.38 -4.67
C ALA A 188 3.87 6.04 -4.65
N ASP A 189 4.26 4.83 -4.24
CA ASP A 189 5.65 4.36 -4.32
C ASP A 189 6.02 3.76 -5.70
N LEU A 190 5.03 3.32 -6.50
CA LEU A 190 5.26 2.79 -7.85
C LEU A 190 5.61 3.87 -8.86
N TYR A 191 5.02 5.07 -8.74
CA TYR A 191 5.11 6.14 -9.72
C TYR A 191 5.78 7.40 -9.16
N LEU A 192 6.35 8.22 -10.04
CA LEU A 192 7.06 9.45 -9.71
C LEU A 192 8.08 9.24 -8.57
N ASN A 193 8.77 8.11 -8.63
CA ASN A 193 9.78 7.69 -7.66
C ASN A 193 11.08 7.35 -8.39
N ASP A 194 12.15 8.07 -8.09
CA ASP A 194 13.45 7.95 -8.76
C ASP A 194 14.31 6.79 -8.23
N LYS A 195 13.81 6.00 -7.27
CA LYS A 195 14.52 4.85 -6.72
C LYS A 195 14.87 3.76 -7.77
N ARG A 196 14.16 3.75 -8.89
CA ARG A 196 14.29 2.73 -9.94
C ARG A 196 15.01 3.26 -11.20
N GLY A 197 16.19 3.84 -11.04
CA GLY A 197 17.03 4.19 -12.18
C GLY A 197 16.88 5.62 -12.73
N GLY A 198 16.33 6.53 -11.96
CA GLY A 198 16.36 7.97 -12.26
C GLY A 198 15.34 8.48 -13.25
N VAL A 199 14.49 7.62 -13.84
CA VAL A 199 13.39 8.02 -14.71
C VAL A 199 12.11 8.13 -13.91
N LEU A 200 11.54 9.33 -13.85
CA LEU A 200 10.24 9.58 -13.21
C LEU A 200 9.12 9.11 -14.15
N THR A 201 8.48 8.00 -13.83
CA THR A 201 7.34 7.49 -14.59
C THR A 201 6.05 8.02 -13.99
N PRO A 202 5.21 8.75 -14.74
CA PRO A 202 3.92 9.21 -14.24
C PRO A 202 2.94 8.06 -14.07
N PRO A 203 1.96 8.16 -13.15
CA PRO A 203 0.87 7.20 -13.07
C PRO A 203 0.00 7.26 -14.33
N PRO A 204 -0.70 6.16 -14.67
CA PRO A 204 -1.73 6.19 -15.72
C PRO A 204 -2.78 7.25 -15.43
N ASP A 205 -3.28 7.87 -16.49
CA ASP A 205 -4.23 8.99 -16.39
C ASP A 205 -5.48 8.64 -15.58
N ALA A 206 -6.08 7.49 -15.84
CA ALA A 206 -7.27 7.05 -15.11
C ALA A 206 -7.00 6.77 -13.62
N LEU A 207 -5.78 6.35 -13.26
CA LEU A 207 -5.39 6.20 -11.86
C LEU A 207 -5.25 7.56 -11.17
N LEU A 208 -4.62 8.53 -11.84
CA LEU A 208 -4.50 9.88 -11.32
C LEU A 208 -5.87 10.51 -11.08
N ASP A 209 -6.78 10.38 -12.05
CA ASP A 209 -8.13 10.91 -11.96
C ASP A 209 -8.92 10.26 -10.79
N ALA A 210 -8.84 8.93 -10.63
CA ALA A 210 -9.46 8.22 -9.51
C ALA A 210 -8.92 8.68 -8.16
N ILE A 211 -7.60 8.76 -7.99
CA ILE A 211 -6.99 9.20 -6.73
C ILE A 211 -7.34 10.66 -6.44
N THR A 212 -7.42 11.50 -7.46
CA THR A 212 -7.84 12.90 -7.30
C THR A 212 -9.28 12.99 -6.82
N GLU A 213 -10.18 12.20 -7.39
CA GLU A 213 -11.59 12.10 -6.98
C GLU A 213 -11.69 11.62 -5.51
N TRP A 214 -11.02 10.52 -5.17
CA TRP A 214 -11.02 9.96 -3.82
C TRP A 214 -10.52 10.91 -2.74
N THR A 215 -9.41 11.62 -3.02
CA THR A 215 -8.83 12.56 -2.04
C THR A 215 -9.66 13.83 -1.90
N THR A 216 -10.38 14.23 -2.96
CA THR A 216 -11.28 15.39 -2.93
C THR A 216 -12.57 15.08 -2.17
N GLU A 217 -13.13 13.89 -2.38
CA GLU A 217 -14.37 13.46 -1.72
C GLU A 217 -14.15 13.02 -0.27
N ASN A 218 -13.00 12.39 0.01
CA ASN A 218 -12.68 11.89 1.34
C ASN A 218 -11.21 12.17 1.72
N PRO A 219 -10.90 13.40 2.20
CA PRO A 219 -9.57 13.78 2.64
C PRO A 219 -8.99 12.86 3.74
N MET A 220 -9.86 12.23 4.55
CA MET A 220 -9.45 11.32 5.63
C MET A 220 -8.71 10.07 5.14
N LEU A 221 -8.86 9.70 3.86
CA LEU A 221 -8.08 8.62 3.24
C LEU A 221 -6.57 8.91 3.22
N CYS A 222 -6.19 10.18 3.28
CA CYS A 222 -4.78 10.60 3.30
C CYS A 222 -4.12 10.47 4.68
N GLN A 223 -4.89 10.17 5.72
CA GLN A 223 -4.41 9.98 7.09
C GLN A 223 -3.85 8.56 7.31
N ALA A 224 -3.30 8.34 8.50
CA ALA A 224 -2.91 7.00 8.94
C ALA A 224 -4.14 6.08 8.98
N PRO A 225 -3.96 4.78 8.68
CA PRO A 225 -5.08 3.84 8.72
C PRO A 225 -5.72 3.80 10.10
N GLN A 226 -7.04 3.96 10.13
CA GLN A 226 -7.83 4.08 11.36
C GLN A 226 -8.02 2.75 12.12
N GLN A 227 -7.60 1.62 11.54
CA GLN A 227 -7.76 0.34 12.22
C GLN A 227 -6.57 0.07 13.15
N PRO A 228 -6.82 -0.15 14.46
CA PRO A 228 -5.78 -0.56 15.37
C PRO A 228 -5.24 -1.93 14.92
N LEU A 229 -3.91 -2.00 14.74
CA LEU A 229 -3.25 -3.28 14.52
C LEU A 229 -3.35 -4.12 15.78
N VAL A 230 -3.93 -5.31 15.66
CA VAL A 230 -3.76 -6.36 16.66
C VAL A 230 -2.39 -6.98 16.42
N LEU A 231 -1.36 -6.40 17.04
CA LEU A 231 -0.02 -6.93 16.94
C LEU A 231 0.11 -8.16 17.86
N PRO A 232 0.81 -9.20 17.41
CA PRO A 232 1.22 -10.29 18.30
C PRO A 232 2.03 -9.75 19.48
N ALA A 233 1.94 -10.41 20.63
CA ALA A 233 2.71 -10.01 21.80
C ALA A 233 4.22 -9.96 21.47
N GLY A 234 4.85 -8.81 21.74
CA GLY A 234 6.27 -8.57 21.45
C GLY A 234 6.59 -8.03 20.04
N ALA A 235 5.60 -7.83 19.19
CA ALA A 235 5.82 -7.16 17.91
C ALA A 235 5.94 -5.64 18.10
N ILE A 236 6.90 -5.04 17.40
CA ILE A 236 7.08 -3.58 17.37
C ILE A 236 6.16 -3.00 16.28
N ALA A 237 5.36 -2.00 16.65
CA ALA A 237 4.57 -1.28 15.68
C ALA A 237 5.48 -0.54 14.69
N MET A 238 5.38 -0.88 13.42
CA MET A 238 6.05 -0.12 12.37
C MET A 238 5.34 1.23 12.19
N PRO A 239 6.08 2.33 11.94
CA PRO A 239 5.45 3.62 11.65
C PRO A 239 4.55 3.48 10.41
N PHE A 240 3.32 3.97 10.53
CA PHE A 240 2.35 3.92 9.45
C PHE A 240 2.78 4.84 8.31
N ALA A 241 2.87 4.29 7.11
CA ALA A 241 2.98 5.10 5.91
C ALA A 241 1.60 5.69 5.58
N THR A 242 1.54 7.00 5.33
CA THR A 242 0.31 7.66 4.91
C THR A 242 0.33 7.91 3.40
N PRO A 243 -0.83 7.92 2.72
CA PRO A 243 -0.91 8.31 1.31
C PRO A 243 -0.41 9.73 1.06
N LEU A 244 -0.62 10.64 2.02
CA LEU A 244 -0.32 12.07 1.91
C LEU A 244 1.12 12.33 1.45
N ALA A 245 2.11 11.69 2.09
CA ALA A 245 3.52 11.90 1.77
C ALA A 245 3.86 11.52 0.33
N GLY A 246 3.37 10.37 -0.12
CA GLY A 246 3.59 9.88 -1.47
C GLY A 246 2.87 10.70 -2.53
N LEU A 247 1.65 11.13 -2.27
CA LEU A 247 0.86 11.97 -3.17
C LEU A 247 1.40 13.39 -3.24
N LEU A 248 1.93 13.95 -2.14
CA LEU A 248 2.65 15.23 -2.18
C LEU A 248 3.87 15.15 -3.11
N ARG A 249 4.62 14.05 -3.04
CA ARG A 249 5.72 13.82 -4.00
C ARG A 249 5.21 13.83 -5.45
N TRP A 250 4.07 13.18 -5.74
CA TRP A 250 3.49 13.18 -7.07
C TRP A 250 3.21 14.61 -7.57
N VAL A 251 2.47 15.38 -6.80
CA VAL A 251 2.04 16.71 -7.24
C VAL A 251 3.21 17.69 -7.36
N VAL A 252 4.22 17.57 -6.51
CA VAL A 252 5.40 18.41 -6.55
C VAL A 252 6.29 18.06 -7.75
N LEU A 253 6.53 16.78 -8.02
CA LEU A 253 7.41 16.34 -9.10
C LEU A 253 6.69 16.24 -10.47
N ALA A 254 5.36 16.30 -10.50
CA ALA A 254 4.58 16.20 -11.73
C ALA A 254 5.02 17.17 -12.83
N PRO A 255 5.32 18.47 -12.57
CA PRO A 255 5.73 19.39 -13.62
C PRO A 255 6.96 18.94 -14.41
N LEU A 256 7.81 18.06 -13.85
CA LEU A 256 8.99 17.52 -14.54
C LEU A 256 8.61 16.52 -15.65
N VAL A 257 7.39 15.98 -15.66
CA VAL A 257 6.98 14.90 -16.57
C VAL A 257 5.62 15.13 -17.24
N SER A 258 4.76 15.98 -16.66
CA SER A 258 3.39 16.17 -17.14
C SER A 258 2.80 17.51 -16.69
N ASN A 259 2.01 18.13 -17.58
CA ASN A 259 1.28 19.37 -17.29
C ASN A 259 -0.24 19.15 -17.13
N ARG A 260 -0.69 17.93 -16.82
CA ARG A 260 -2.12 17.64 -16.65
C ARG A 260 -2.73 18.43 -15.48
N GLN A 261 -3.93 18.98 -15.71
CA GLN A 261 -4.68 19.76 -14.71
C GLN A 261 -5.03 18.91 -13.46
N ALA A 262 -5.21 17.61 -13.61
CA ALA A 262 -5.49 16.69 -12.48
C ALA A 262 -4.44 16.79 -11.36
N TYR A 263 -3.15 16.99 -11.67
CA TYR A 263 -2.13 17.21 -10.64
C TYR A 263 -2.32 18.52 -9.87
N SER A 264 -2.83 19.56 -10.51
CA SER A 264 -3.13 20.82 -9.81
C SER A 264 -4.35 20.67 -8.89
N ASN A 265 -5.36 19.95 -9.36
CA ASN A 265 -6.56 19.62 -8.54
C ASN A 265 -6.16 18.75 -7.34
N LEU A 266 -5.36 17.71 -7.56
CA LEU A 266 -4.83 16.87 -6.49
C LEU A 266 -3.98 17.69 -5.51
N HIS A 267 -3.13 18.61 -6.01
CA HIS A 267 -2.33 19.48 -5.14
C HIS A 267 -3.21 20.31 -4.21
N LEU A 268 -4.22 20.98 -4.75
CA LEU A 268 -5.17 21.76 -3.94
C LEU A 268 -5.91 20.91 -2.92
N SER A 269 -6.35 19.71 -3.30
CA SER A 269 -6.99 18.76 -2.39
C SER A 269 -6.06 18.37 -1.24
N LEU A 270 -4.77 18.09 -1.52
CA LEU A 270 -3.78 17.73 -0.50
C LEU A 270 -3.45 18.92 0.43
N LEU A 271 -3.36 20.15 -0.09
CA LEU A 271 -3.18 21.34 0.74
C LEU A 271 -4.38 21.53 1.69
N HIS A 272 -5.60 21.33 1.19
CA HIS A 272 -6.82 21.39 2.00
C HIS A 272 -6.81 20.28 3.08
N THR A 273 -6.40 19.07 2.74
CA THR A 273 -6.24 17.97 3.68
C THR A 273 -5.25 18.34 4.80
N LEU A 274 -4.10 18.90 4.46
CA LEU A 274 -3.11 19.38 5.47
C LEU A 274 -3.71 20.38 6.43
N MET A 275 -4.54 21.32 5.94
CA MET A 275 -5.21 22.32 6.78
C MET A 275 -6.27 21.70 7.69
N GLN A 276 -6.99 20.68 7.24
CA GLN A 276 -8.02 20.01 8.04
C GLN A 276 -7.43 19.15 9.16
N LEU A 277 -6.27 18.50 8.92
CA LEU A 277 -5.58 17.64 9.91
C LEU A 277 -5.19 18.39 11.18
N VAL A 278 -4.95 19.70 11.09
CA VAL A 278 -4.66 20.56 12.25
C VAL A 278 -5.80 20.60 13.23
N ASN A 279 -7.02 20.60 12.72
CA ASN A 279 -8.21 20.78 13.54
C ASN A 279 -8.60 19.50 14.30
N SER A 280 -8.08 18.34 13.92
CA SER A 280 -8.42 17.05 14.54
C SER A 280 -7.56 16.65 15.74
N GLY A 281 -6.44 17.35 15.99
CA GLY A 281 -5.57 17.07 17.15
C GLY A 281 -4.88 15.70 17.13
N GLU A 282 -5.04 14.94 16.04
CA GLU A 282 -4.47 13.61 15.89
C GLU A 282 -3.14 13.65 15.15
N SER A 283 -2.22 12.81 15.53
CA SER A 283 -0.84 12.55 15.07
C SER A 283 -0.31 13.30 13.84
N THR A 284 0.95 13.71 13.90
CA THR A 284 1.69 14.36 12.80
C THR A 284 1.72 13.47 11.54
N PRO A 285 1.02 13.83 10.44
CA PRO A 285 0.85 12.97 9.27
C PRO A 285 2.07 12.93 8.34
N LEU A 286 3.04 13.82 8.54
CA LEU A 286 4.24 13.94 7.73
C LEU A 286 5.51 13.85 8.59
N HIS A 287 6.48 13.09 8.10
CA HIS A 287 7.84 13.12 8.61
C HIS A 287 8.72 13.99 7.71
N ALA A 288 9.69 14.70 8.29
CA ALA A 288 10.68 15.45 7.50
C ALA A 288 11.32 14.57 6.42
N GLN A 289 11.59 13.30 6.75
CA GLN A 289 12.15 12.32 5.82
C GLN A 289 11.33 12.13 4.52
N ASP A 290 10.00 12.25 4.58
CA ASP A 290 9.14 12.15 3.40
C ASP A 290 9.37 13.32 2.45
N LEU A 291 9.52 14.54 2.99
CA LEU A 291 9.80 15.75 2.22
C LEU A 291 11.25 15.77 1.73
N LEU A 292 12.20 15.21 2.48
CA LEU A 292 13.59 15.06 2.06
C LEU A 292 13.74 14.20 0.81
N GLN A 293 12.86 13.24 0.59
CA GLN A 293 12.84 12.47 -0.68
C GLN A 293 12.53 13.37 -1.88
N ILE A 294 11.61 14.32 -1.72
CA ILE A 294 11.30 15.32 -2.75
C ILE A 294 12.52 16.19 -3.03
N VAL A 295 13.19 16.69 -1.97
CA VAL A 295 14.41 17.50 -2.09
C VAL A 295 15.48 16.75 -2.86
N THR A 296 15.72 15.47 -2.53
CA THR A 296 16.70 14.63 -3.23
C THR A 296 16.38 14.51 -4.72
N SER A 297 15.11 14.33 -5.09
CA SER A 297 14.71 14.27 -6.49
C SER A 297 14.90 15.60 -7.22
N LEU A 298 14.59 16.71 -6.57
CA LEU A 298 14.84 18.07 -7.13
C LEU A 298 16.33 18.35 -7.30
N GLN A 299 17.18 17.99 -6.33
CA GLN A 299 18.64 18.12 -6.44
C GLN A 299 19.20 17.33 -7.62
N LYS A 300 18.74 16.09 -7.82
CA LYS A 300 19.13 15.28 -8.99
C LYS A 300 18.68 15.91 -10.30
N TYR A 301 17.51 16.54 -10.31
CA TYR A 301 17.04 17.26 -11.48
C TYR A 301 17.91 18.50 -11.76
N CYS A 302 18.23 19.31 -10.74
CA CYS A 302 19.13 20.44 -10.86
C CYS A 302 20.51 20.03 -11.37
N ALA A 303 21.07 18.92 -10.90
CA ALA A 303 22.34 18.40 -11.40
C ALA A 303 22.25 18.09 -12.91
N ARG A 304 21.13 17.59 -13.41
CA ARG A 304 20.91 17.39 -14.87
C ARG A 304 20.80 18.71 -15.63
N LEU A 305 20.13 19.72 -15.08
CA LEU A 305 20.07 21.05 -15.67
C LEU A 305 21.47 21.69 -15.78
N THR A 306 22.29 21.53 -14.74
CA THR A 306 23.69 22.01 -14.75
C THR A 306 24.50 21.38 -15.88
N VAL A 307 24.36 20.07 -16.10
CA VAL A 307 25.00 19.37 -17.23
C VAL A 307 24.49 19.92 -18.59
N ALA A 308 23.20 20.22 -18.65
CA ALA A 308 22.56 20.83 -19.85
C ALA A 308 22.86 22.35 -20.01
N LYS A 309 23.58 22.94 -19.05
CA LYS A 309 23.89 24.41 -19.02
C LYS A 309 22.64 25.27 -18.95
N VAL A 310 21.59 24.82 -18.32
CA VAL A 310 20.35 25.56 -18.06
C VAL A 310 20.33 25.98 -16.59
N ALA A 311 20.09 27.26 -16.31
CA ALA A 311 19.94 27.72 -14.93
C ALA A 311 18.58 27.22 -14.38
N PRO A 312 18.54 26.66 -13.14
CA PRO A 312 17.27 26.21 -12.54
C PRO A 312 16.21 27.32 -12.48
N GLU A 313 16.62 28.57 -12.37
CA GLU A 313 15.76 29.75 -12.29
C GLU A 313 15.10 30.08 -13.66
N GLU A 314 15.58 29.52 -14.74
CA GLU A 314 15.01 29.66 -16.09
C GLU A 314 14.15 28.45 -16.50
N ASP A 315 14.23 27.37 -15.77
CA ASP A 315 13.46 26.15 -16.06
C ASP A 315 12.05 26.24 -15.47
N THR A 316 11.06 26.34 -16.33
CA THR A 316 9.64 26.50 -15.92
C THR A 316 9.09 25.30 -15.17
N ALA A 317 9.57 24.09 -15.44
CA ALA A 317 9.14 22.89 -14.75
C ALA A 317 9.68 22.87 -13.32
N TYR A 318 10.96 23.21 -13.14
CA TYR A 318 11.57 23.35 -11.83
C TYR A 318 10.90 24.43 -10.99
N LEU A 319 10.62 25.60 -11.56
CA LEU A 319 9.95 26.70 -10.86
C LEU A 319 8.56 26.30 -10.36
N LYS A 320 7.76 25.60 -11.18
CA LYS A 320 6.46 25.05 -10.76
C LYS A 320 6.58 23.99 -9.66
N CYS A 321 7.62 23.13 -9.71
CA CYS A 321 7.88 22.19 -8.64
C CYS A 321 8.17 22.91 -7.31
N MET A 322 9.04 23.93 -7.35
CA MET A 322 9.41 24.72 -6.19
C MET A 322 8.23 25.51 -5.62
N GLU A 323 7.37 26.05 -6.48
CA GLU A 323 6.15 26.74 -6.06
C GLU A 323 5.23 25.80 -5.28
N ARG A 324 4.88 24.64 -5.85
CA ARG A 324 4.03 23.64 -5.19
C ARG A 324 4.66 23.12 -3.89
N PHE A 325 5.97 22.91 -3.92
CA PHE A 325 6.69 22.43 -2.75
C PHE A 325 6.70 23.47 -1.62
N ALA A 326 6.97 24.74 -1.94
CA ALA A 326 6.95 25.84 -0.97
C ALA A 326 5.55 25.99 -0.33
N GLN A 327 4.47 25.90 -1.11
CA GLN A 327 3.10 25.94 -0.61
C GLN A 327 2.82 24.78 0.36
N ALA A 328 3.19 23.55 0.00
CA ALA A 328 3.00 22.38 0.86
C ALA A 328 3.80 22.49 2.16
N VAL A 329 5.06 22.90 2.09
CA VAL A 329 5.93 23.09 3.27
C VAL A 329 5.39 24.22 4.15
N GLN A 330 4.97 25.34 3.59
CA GLN A 330 4.39 26.44 4.36
C GLN A 330 3.17 26.00 5.17
N ILE A 331 2.23 25.33 4.54
CA ILE A 331 1.01 24.85 5.22
C ILE A 331 1.38 23.81 6.28
N ALA A 332 2.24 22.86 5.94
CA ALA A 332 2.62 21.79 6.86
C ALA A 332 3.38 22.31 8.10
N LEU A 333 4.23 23.33 7.96
CA LEU A 333 4.90 24.00 9.08
C LEU A 333 3.93 24.84 9.89
N ALA A 334 3.12 25.68 9.24
CA ALA A 334 2.11 26.52 9.91
C ALA A 334 1.09 25.69 10.69
N SER A 335 0.80 24.49 10.19
CA SER A 335 -0.13 23.53 10.77
C SER A 335 0.49 22.60 11.81
N ASN A 336 1.79 22.72 12.07
CA ASN A 336 2.56 21.84 12.96
C ASN A 336 2.40 20.33 12.62
N CYS A 337 2.23 20.03 11.34
CA CYS A 337 2.00 18.66 10.82
C CYS A 337 3.29 17.89 10.54
N ILE A 338 4.48 18.47 10.80
CA ILE A 338 5.77 17.85 10.46
C ILE A 338 6.56 17.55 11.73
N THR A 339 7.09 16.34 11.82
CA THR A 339 8.12 16.00 12.81
C THR A 339 9.51 16.33 12.29
N ASN A 340 10.45 16.68 13.17
CA ASN A 340 11.85 17.03 12.83
C ASN A 340 11.99 18.24 11.90
N GLN A 341 11.26 19.32 12.19
CA GLN A 341 11.23 20.55 11.38
C GLN A 341 12.61 21.15 11.14
N ILE A 342 13.49 21.19 12.16
CA ILE A 342 14.83 21.78 12.05
C ILE A 342 15.66 21.08 10.94
N GLN A 343 15.65 19.77 10.92
CA GLN A 343 16.34 19.00 9.88
C GLN A 343 15.84 19.35 8.49
N LEU A 344 14.52 19.45 8.33
CA LEU A 344 13.90 19.83 7.06
C LEU A 344 14.36 21.22 6.61
N LEU A 345 14.29 22.24 7.49
CA LEU A 345 14.67 23.61 7.15
C LEU A 345 16.13 23.70 6.70
N CYS A 346 17.06 23.03 7.40
CA CYS A 346 18.47 22.99 7.00
C CYS A 346 18.67 22.40 5.59
N VAL A 347 17.92 21.37 5.23
CA VAL A 347 18.09 20.72 3.91
C VAL A 347 17.41 21.54 2.81
N LEU A 348 16.29 22.18 3.08
CA LEU A 348 15.64 23.07 2.09
C LEU A 348 16.52 24.21 1.62
N GLU A 349 17.45 24.68 2.45
CA GLU A 349 18.44 25.72 2.10
C GLU A 349 19.46 25.27 1.05
N THR A 350 19.64 23.97 0.87
CA THR A 350 20.55 23.42 -0.14
C THR A 350 19.97 23.44 -1.55
N LEU A 351 18.66 23.73 -1.70
CA LEU A 351 18.04 23.88 -3.02
C LEU A 351 18.39 25.23 -3.66
N PRO A 352 18.44 25.30 -4.99
CA PRO A 352 18.58 26.59 -5.69
C PRO A 352 17.52 27.60 -5.22
N PRO A 353 17.88 28.89 -5.17
CA PRO A 353 17.02 29.91 -4.55
C PRO A 353 15.70 30.05 -5.30
N HIS A 354 14.58 30.02 -4.54
CA HIS A 354 13.24 30.27 -5.02
C HIS A 354 12.52 31.26 -4.11
N THR A 355 11.85 32.25 -4.68
CA THR A 355 11.28 33.39 -3.92
C THR A 355 10.33 32.93 -2.80
N LEU A 356 9.35 32.08 -3.11
CA LEU A 356 8.41 31.58 -2.11
C LEU A 356 9.11 30.73 -1.04
N MET A 357 10.06 29.87 -1.42
CA MET A 357 10.80 29.06 -0.46
C MET A 357 11.64 29.91 0.49
N LYS A 358 12.26 31.00 0.01
CA LYS A 358 12.97 31.97 0.87
C LYS A 358 12.04 32.60 1.91
N ILE A 359 10.81 32.96 1.52
CA ILE A 359 9.81 33.51 2.44
C ILE A 359 9.48 32.47 3.51
N VAL A 360 9.19 31.21 3.12
CA VAL A 360 8.90 30.11 4.05
C VAL A 360 10.04 29.94 5.06
N LEU A 361 11.28 29.83 4.58
CA LEU A 361 12.45 29.67 5.43
C LEU A 361 12.64 30.85 6.39
N SER A 362 12.48 32.09 5.91
CA SER A 362 12.62 33.29 6.76
C SER A 362 11.54 33.41 7.82
N THR A 363 10.32 32.93 7.55
CA THR A 363 9.20 32.96 8.50
C THR A 363 9.39 31.95 9.62
N HIS A 364 9.83 30.72 9.30
CA HIS A 364 9.91 29.63 10.28
C HIS A 364 11.28 29.48 10.97
N ARG A 365 12.30 30.22 10.56
CA ARG A 365 13.60 30.27 11.29
C ARG A 365 13.58 31.13 12.55
N LYS A 366 12.60 32.02 12.66
CA LYS A 366 12.49 32.94 13.80
C LYS A 366 11.76 32.34 15.00
N LEU A 367 11.30 31.11 14.85
CA LEU A 367 10.68 30.30 15.92
C LEU A 367 11.69 29.29 16.46
#